data_3f893d48b38d2fa9aab44bbfb6d2a0a9
#
_entry.id   3f893d48b38d2fa9aab44bbfb6d2a0a9
#
_cell.length_a   1.000
_cell.length_b   1.000
_cell.length_c   1.000
_cell.angle_alpha   90.00
_cell.angle_beta   90.00
_cell.angle_gamma   90.00
#
_symmetry.space_group_name_H-M   'P 1'
#
loop_
_entity.id
_entity.type
_entity.pdbx_description
1 polymer ?
#
loop_
_entity_poly.entity_id
_entity_poly.type
_entity_poly.pdbx_seq_one_letter_code
_entity_poly.pdbx_strand_id
1 'polypeptide(L)'
;SIALHQGRSIRSRSAQSLEQEVRTFTAHPDWRGSVSDVGGPTANMWGARCRADHATCRQADCLTPEICPHFAVDEAAIVRLLRHLRGIEGVKHVRVACGIRYDLGHEKASLRALVTEFVGGQLKVAPEHRSDEVLRLMRKPSFKRFEEFLGLFERESRRAGKEQYVVPYLISAFPGCTDADMRTLAGWLRERGWKPRQVQCFIPTPGTVATAMYHAGIDPEGRPIPVARSDRDRLRQHHILMPDHGAPEKTGPSHVRPRDTGRGDVKSPKRGQREG
;
A
#
# COMPACT_ATOMS: atom_id res chain seq x y z
N SER A 1 10.07 10.94 4.55
CA SER A 1 10.89 10.57 5.73
C SER A 1 11.90 9.47 5.43
N ILE A 2 11.55 8.41 4.68
CA ILE A 2 12.47 7.28 4.39
C ILE A 2 13.76 7.78 3.72
N ALA A 3 13.65 8.56 2.66
CA ALA A 3 14.83 9.08 1.95
C ALA A 3 15.71 9.98 2.82
N LEU A 4 15.12 10.69 3.81
CA LEU A 4 15.86 11.53 4.73
C LEU A 4 16.69 10.69 5.72
N HIS A 5 16.07 9.66 6.30
CA HIS A 5 16.69 8.88 7.38
C HIS A 5 17.57 7.72 6.89
N GLN A 6 17.27 7.19 5.70
CA GLN A 6 17.97 6.03 5.14
C GLN A 6 18.76 6.34 3.86
N GLY A 7 18.73 7.60 3.41
CA GLY A 7 19.38 8.03 2.18
C GLY A 7 18.51 7.80 0.93
N ARG A 8 19.00 8.32 -0.20
CA ARG A 8 18.28 8.29 -1.49
C ARG A 8 18.52 7.00 -2.30
N SER A 9 19.50 6.20 -1.91
CA SER A 9 19.83 4.97 -2.62
C SER A 9 18.90 3.84 -2.23
N ILE A 10 18.31 3.18 -3.24
CA ILE A 10 17.52 1.98 -3.02
C ILE A 10 18.48 0.80 -2.84
N ARG A 11 18.30 0.07 -1.76
CA ARG A 11 18.99 -1.17 -1.48
C ARG A 11 18.03 -2.34 -1.62
N SER A 12 18.31 -3.23 -2.56
CA SER A 12 17.53 -4.43 -2.79
C SER A 12 18.33 -5.66 -2.39
N ARG A 13 17.67 -6.62 -1.75
CA ARG A 13 18.25 -7.93 -1.49
C ARG A 13 18.44 -8.68 -2.82
N SER A 14 19.43 -9.53 -2.92
CA SER A 14 19.65 -10.37 -4.11
C SER A 14 18.54 -11.43 -4.23
N ALA A 15 18.28 -11.87 -5.46
CA ALA A 15 17.34 -12.97 -5.72
C ALA A 15 17.71 -14.24 -4.94
N GLN A 16 19.00 -14.56 -4.87
CA GLN A 16 19.51 -15.71 -4.13
C GLN A 16 19.21 -15.60 -2.63
N SER A 17 19.40 -14.41 -2.03
CA SER A 17 19.09 -14.19 -0.61
C SER A 17 17.60 -14.39 -0.32
N LEU A 18 16.72 -13.92 -1.22
CA LEU A 18 15.27 -14.10 -1.10
C LEU A 18 14.86 -15.57 -1.32
N GLU A 19 15.49 -16.24 -2.26
CA GLU A 19 15.27 -17.68 -2.48
C GLU A 19 15.62 -18.50 -1.24
N GLN A 20 16.78 -18.26 -0.64
CA GLN A 20 17.20 -18.97 0.58
C GLN A 20 16.22 -18.77 1.72
N GLU A 21 15.72 -17.53 1.92
CA GLU A 21 14.71 -17.23 2.93
C GLU A 21 13.40 -18.00 2.67
N VAL A 22 12.92 -18.02 1.44
CA VAL A 22 11.70 -18.75 1.09
C VAL A 22 11.88 -20.25 1.31
N ARG A 23 13.04 -20.83 0.96
CA ARG A 23 13.36 -22.23 1.24
C ARG A 23 13.37 -22.53 2.75
N THR A 24 13.82 -21.57 3.57
CA THR A 24 13.73 -21.72 5.04
C THR A 24 12.28 -21.78 5.50
N PHE A 25 11.39 -20.97 4.89
CA PHE A 25 9.96 -21.02 5.20
C PHE A 25 9.32 -22.37 4.81
N THR A 26 9.70 -22.92 3.64
CA THR A 26 9.13 -24.21 3.19
C THR A 26 9.47 -25.38 4.10
N ALA A 27 10.57 -25.27 4.86
CA ALA A 27 10.98 -26.28 5.84
C ALA A 27 10.27 -26.14 7.21
N HIS A 28 9.53 -25.06 7.45
CA HIS A 28 8.87 -24.81 8.73
C HIS A 28 7.62 -25.72 8.90
N PRO A 29 7.40 -26.34 10.09
CA PRO A 29 6.25 -27.23 10.32
C PRO A 29 4.89 -26.59 10.03
N ASP A 30 4.77 -25.27 10.29
CA ASP A 30 3.53 -24.53 10.06
C ASP A 30 3.39 -23.96 8.65
N TRP A 31 4.30 -24.32 7.75
CA TRP A 31 4.22 -23.85 6.38
C TRP A 31 2.93 -24.32 5.68
N ARG A 32 2.25 -23.38 5.00
CA ARG A 32 0.98 -23.63 4.28
C ARG A 32 1.07 -23.36 2.78
N GLY A 33 2.28 -23.12 2.27
CA GLY A 33 2.53 -22.91 0.85
C GLY A 33 2.35 -21.47 0.37
N SER A 34 2.25 -20.49 1.27
CA SER A 34 1.97 -19.11 0.86
C SER A 34 2.95 -18.09 1.44
N VAL A 35 3.60 -17.34 0.55
CA VAL A 35 4.32 -16.12 0.90
C VAL A 35 3.33 -14.96 0.71
N SER A 36 2.90 -14.36 1.82
CA SER A 36 1.80 -13.38 1.84
C SER A 36 2.17 -12.03 1.24
N ASP A 37 3.46 -11.67 1.28
CA ASP A 37 3.94 -10.40 0.74
C ASP A 37 5.44 -10.49 0.41
N VAL A 38 5.79 -10.20 -0.84
CA VAL A 38 7.18 -10.05 -1.28
C VAL A 38 7.36 -8.63 -1.77
N GLY A 39 8.12 -7.85 -1.03
CA GLY A 39 8.38 -6.47 -1.39
C GLY A 39 8.58 -5.61 -0.17
N GLY A 40 8.15 -4.42 -0.27
CA GLY A 40 8.13 -3.38 0.72
C GLY A 40 7.16 -2.31 0.23
N PRO A 41 7.27 -1.06 0.68
CA PRO A 41 6.36 0.01 0.25
C PRO A 41 6.31 0.24 -1.27
N THR A 42 7.30 -0.28 -2.00
CA THR A 42 7.46 -0.08 -3.44
C THR A 42 8.08 -1.32 -4.10
N ALA A 43 7.34 -2.43 -4.11
CA ALA A 43 7.83 -3.72 -4.64
C ALA A 43 8.37 -3.62 -6.08
N ASN A 44 7.73 -2.83 -6.94
CA ASN A 44 8.16 -2.61 -8.32
C ASN A 44 9.43 -1.73 -8.49
N MET A 45 10.03 -1.29 -7.39
CA MET A 45 11.35 -0.63 -7.39
C MET A 45 12.50 -1.61 -7.06
N TRP A 46 12.24 -2.90 -6.96
CA TRP A 46 13.30 -3.87 -6.70
C TRP A 46 14.38 -3.82 -7.79
N GLY A 47 15.64 -3.69 -7.37
CA GLY A 47 16.78 -3.52 -8.26
C GLY A 47 16.92 -2.12 -8.88
N ALA A 48 16.10 -1.15 -8.48
CA ALA A 48 16.22 0.22 -8.98
C ALA A 48 17.57 0.83 -8.60
N ARG A 49 18.15 1.60 -9.54
CA ARG A 49 19.47 2.23 -9.39
C ARG A 49 19.54 3.57 -10.09
N CYS A 50 20.43 4.42 -9.63
CA CYS A 50 20.83 5.62 -10.38
C CYS A 50 21.96 5.28 -11.35
N ARG A 51 21.91 5.83 -12.57
CA ARG A 51 22.97 5.73 -13.59
C ARG A 51 23.91 6.93 -13.58
N ALA A 52 23.57 7.99 -12.84
CA ALA A 52 24.42 9.16 -12.72
C ALA A 52 25.47 8.95 -11.63
N ASP A 53 26.54 9.74 -11.71
CA ASP A 53 27.47 9.88 -10.61
C ASP A 53 26.80 10.61 -9.44
N HIS A 54 26.70 9.93 -8.32
CA HIS A 54 26.09 10.48 -7.10
C HIS A 54 26.85 11.66 -6.51
N ALA A 55 28.19 11.75 -6.76
CA ALA A 55 29.02 12.82 -6.24
C ALA A 55 28.68 14.17 -6.89
N THR A 56 28.27 14.15 -8.14
CA THR A 56 27.93 15.34 -8.94
C THR A 56 26.44 15.62 -9.02
N CYS A 57 25.58 14.67 -8.61
CA CYS A 57 24.14 14.80 -8.74
C CYS A 57 23.58 15.79 -7.69
N ARG A 58 22.97 16.88 -8.18
CA ARG A 58 22.30 17.90 -7.37
C ARG A 58 20.78 17.75 -7.30
N GLN A 59 20.21 16.71 -7.89
CA GLN A 59 18.76 16.46 -7.85
C GLN A 59 18.30 16.21 -6.42
N ALA A 60 17.29 16.95 -5.98
CA ALA A 60 16.68 16.76 -4.65
C ALA A 60 15.83 15.49 -4.57
N ASP A 61 15.21 15.11 -5.70
CA ASP A 61 14.33 13.96 -5.83
C ASP A 61 14.52 13.29 -7.20
N CYS A 62 14.42 11.97 -7.28
CA CYS A 62 14.57 11.21 -8.52
C CYS A 62 13.21 10.81 -9.14
N LEU A 63 12.11 11.07 -8.45
CA LEU A 63 10.79 10.55 -8.80
C LEU A 63 9.72 11.64 -8.95
N THR A 64 10.00 12.88 -8.48
CA THR A 64 9.04 13.98 -8.49
C THR A 64 9.71 15.31 -8.84
N PRO A 65 9.05 16.21 -9.59
CA PRO A 65 7.71 16.07 -10.21
C PRO A 65 7.70 15.06 -11.37
N GLU A 66 8.85 14.79 -11.95
CA GLU A 66 9.04 13.82 -13.05
C GLU A 66 10.13 12.83 -12.68
N ILE A 67 10.02 11.63 -13.23
CA ILE A 67 11.02 10.60 -13.02
C ILE A 67 12.33 11.03 -13.70
N CYS A 68 13.41 11.09 -12.90
CA CYS A 68 14.74 11.45 -13.37
C CYS A 68 15.19 10.50 -14.50
N PRO A 69 15.73 10.99 -15.63
CA PRO A 69 16.18 10.12 -16.71
C PRO A 69 17.33 9.18 -16.33
N HIS A 70 18.05 9.50 -15.26
CA HIS A 70 19.09 8.61 -14.71
C HIS A 70 18.55 7.56 -13.74
N PHE A 71 17.28 7.66 -13.31
CA PHE A 71 16.65 6.63 -12.52
C PHE A 71 16.31 5.43 -13.40
N ALA A 72 16.90 4.29 -13.09
CA ALA A 72 16.71 3.07 -13.84
C ALA A 72 16.06 1.99 -12.98
N VAL A 73 14.97 1.46 -13.46
CA VAL A 73 14.29 0.29 -12.90
C VAL A 73 13.93 -0.66 -14.04
N ASP A 74 14.15 -1.95 -13.82
CA ASP A 74 13.65 -3.01 -14.69
C ASP A 74 12.35 -3.53 -14.07
N GLU A 75 11.22 -3.03 -14.54
CA GLU A 75 9.91 -3.42 -14.01
C GLU A 75 9.58 -4.90 -14.26
N ALA A 76 10.23 -5.54 -15.25
CA ALA A 76 10.08 -6.98 -15.48
C ALA A 76 10.90 -7.81 -14.48
N ALA A 77 11.92 -7.24 -13.86
CA ALA A 77 12.78 -7.97 -12.92
C ALA A 77 12.02 -8.47 -11.71
N ILE A 78 11.13 -7.64 -11.12
CA ILE A 78 10.31 -8.08 -9.99
C ILE A 78 9.37 -9.22 -10.39
N VAL A 79 8.80 -9.18 -11.58
CA VAL A 79 7.92 -10.25 -12.09
C VAL A 79 8.70 -11.56 -12.25
N ARG A 80 9.92 -11.48 -12.82
CA ARG A 80 10.81 -12.65 -12.93
C ARG A 80 11.17 -13.21 -11.55
N LEU A 81 11.51 -12.34 -10.58
CA LEU A 81 11.79 -12.76 -9.22
C LEU A 81 10.58 -13.48 -8.59
N LEU A 82 9.39 -12.89 -8.66
CA LEU A 82 8.18 -13.46 -8.07
C LEU A 82 7.83 -14.81 -8.70
N ARG A 83 8.02 -14.96 -10.02
CA ARG A 83 7.83 -16.25 -10.71
C ARG A 83 8.86 -17.27 -10.27
N HIS A 84 10.12 -16.88 -10.12
CA HIS A 84 11.19 -17.73 -9.61
C HIS A 84 10.87 -18.23 -8.20
N LEU A 85 10.49 -17.35 -7.28
CA LEU A 85 10.11 -17.71 -5.90
C LEU A 85 8.87 -18.63 -5.87
N ARG A 86 7.89 -18.41 -6.74
CA ARG A 86 6.73 -19.30 -6.87
C ARG A 86 7.09 -20.69 -7.40
N GLY A 87 8.17 -20.82 -8.16
CA GLY A 87 8.68 -22.09 -8.68
C GLY A 87 9.42 -22.94 -7.64
N ILE A 88 9.66 -22.43 -6.43
CA ILE A 88 10.31 -23.21 -5.36
C ILE A 88 9.36 -24.30 -4.89
N GLU A 89 9.87 -25.52 -4.73
CA GLU A 89 9.09 -26.66 -4.23
C GLU A 89 8.41 -26.33 -2.89
N GLY A 90 7.13 -26.69 -2.77
CA GLY A 90 6.31 -26.38 -1.61
C GLY A 90 5.68 -24.99 -1.60
N VAL A 91 6.03 -24.09 -2.54
CA VAL A 91 5.42 -22.77 -2.66
C VAL A 91 4.24 -22.81 -3.63
N LYS A 92 3.05 -22.53 -3.14
CA LYS A 92 1.80 -22.44 -3.92
C LYS A 92 1.48 -21.03 -4.35
N HIS A 93 1.70 -20.08 -3.46
CA HIS A 93 1.35 -18.68 -3.68
C HIS A 93 2.47 -17.74 -3.24
N VAL A 94 2.77 -16.77 -4.10
CA VAL A 94 3.60 -15.61 -3.80
C VAL A 94 2.75 -14.39 -4.07
N ARG A 95 2.72 -13.43 -3.14
CA ARG A 95 1.89 -12.23 -3.23
C ARG A 95 2.70 -10.95 -3.07
N VAL A 96 2.17 -9.88 -3.64
CA VAL A 96 2.55 -8.49 -3.38
C VAL A 96 1.32 -7.81 -2.78
N ALA A 97 1.40 -7.38 -1.53
CA ALA A 97 0.30 -6.78 -0.79
C ALA A 97 0.63 -5.37 -0.28
N CYS A 98 1.87 -5.13 0.15
CA CYS A 98 2.30 -3.89 0.79
C CYS A 98 2.44 -2.68 -0.13
N GLY A 99 2.37 -2.86 -1.43
CA GLY A 99 2.28 -1.74 -2.33
C GLY A 99 3.27 -1.71 -3.47
N ILE A 100 2.90 -0.89 -4.43
CA ILE A 100 3.72 -0.55 -5.60
C ILE A 100 3.66 0.97 -5.81
N ARG A 101 4.65 1.48 -6.48
CA ARG A 101 4.57 2.83 -7.06
C ARG A 101 3.76 2.77 -8.35
N TYR A 102 2.58 3.33 -8.31
CA TYR A 102 1.65 3.34 -9.44
C TYR A 102 2.09 4.25 -10.59
N ASP A 103 2.97 5.20 -10.32
CA ASP A 103 3.53 6.15 -11.29
C ASP A 103 4.73 5.60 -12.07
N LEU A 104 5.27 4.46 -11.68
CA LEU A 104 6.35 3.77 -12.41
C LEU A 104 5.85 2.78 -13.47
N GLY A 105 4.56 2.49 -13.54
CA GLY A 105 3.97 1.49 -14.44
C GLY A 105 4.07 1.84 -15.93
N HIS A 106 5.27 2.16 -16.43
CA HIS A 106 5.51 2.44 -17.84
C HIS A 106 5.48 1.14 -18.68
N GLU A 107 5.92 0.04 -18.11
CA GLU A 107 5.86 -1.27 -18.74
C GLU A 107 4.53 -1.97 -18.40
N LYS A 108 3.52 -1.71 -19.24
CA LYS A 108 2.16 -2.24 -19.06
C LYS A 108 2.11 -3.77 -18.92
N ALA A 109 3.04 -4.51 -19.55
CA ALA A 109 3.10 -5.96 -19.45
C ALA A 109 3.50 -6.43 -18.05
N SER A 110 4.49 -5.78 -17.42
CA SER A 110 4.94 -6.10 -16.07
C SER A 110 3.89 -5.74 -15.03
N LEU A 111 3.25 -4.59 -15.16
CA LEU A 111 2.16 -4.22 -14.25
C LEU A 111 0.95 -5.17 -14.39
N ARG A 112 0.61 -5.58 -15.63
CA ARG A 112 -0.41 -6.60 -15.88
C ARG A 112 -0.06 -7.91 -15.16
N ALA A 113 1.17 -8.41 -15.31
CA ALA A 113 1.61 -9.63 -14.67
C ALA A 113 1.56 -9.52 -13.14
N LEU A 114 1.99 -8.40 -12.56
CA LEU A 114 1.86 -8.15 -11.12
C LEU A 114 0.39 -8.26 -10.66
N VAL A 115 -0.52 -7.58 -11.32
CA VAL A 115 -1.95 -7.57 -10.97
C VAL A 115 -2.55 -8.95 -11.12
N THR A 116 -2.31 -9.62 -12.25
CA THR A 116 -2.98 -10.88 -12.57
C THR A 116 -2.39 -12.08 -11.86
N GLU A 117 -1.09 -12.10 -11.58
CA GLU A 117 -0.42 -13.27 -11.01
C GLU A 117 -0.18 -13.13 -9.49
N PHE A 118 0.20 -11.94 -9.02
CA PHE A 118 0.78 -11.76 -7.70
C PHE A 118 -0.04 -10.89 -6.74
N VAL A 119 -1.01 -10.13 -7.20
CA VAL A 119 -1.98 -9.49 -6.31
C VAL A 119 -3.03 -10.54 -5.90
N GLY A 120 -3.25 -10.63 -4.58
CA GLY A 120 -4.33 -11.44 -4.00
C GLY A 120 -5.69 -10.72 -4.15
N GLY A 121 -6.40 -10.54 -3.04
CA GLY A 121 -7.65 -9.76 -3.02
C GLY A 121 -7.44 -8.25 -2.89
N GLN A 122 -6.30 -7.80 -2.36
CA GLN A 122 -6.04 -6.39 -2.06
C GLN A 122 -4.62 -5.98 -2.45
N LEU A 123 -4.51 -4.77 -3.01
CA LEU A 123 -3.24 -4.09 -3.26
C LEU A 123 -3.27 -2.71 -2.61
N LYS A 124 -2.32 -2.44 -1.72
CA LYS A 124 -2.19 -1.15 -1.07
C LYS A 124 -1.37 -0.21 -1.96
N VAL A 125 -1.85 1.00 -2.13
CA VAL A 125 -1.15 2.06 -2.85
C VAL A 125 -1.30 3.38 -2.11
N ALA A 126 -0.38 4.30 -2.32
CA ALA A 126 -0.30 5.55 -1.57
C ALA A 126 -0.51 6.78 -2.47
N PRO A 127 -1.74 7.08 -2.93
CA PRO A 127 -2.04 8.34 -3.61
C PRO A 127 -1.97 9.53 -2.64
N GLU A 128 -2.16 9.31 -1.37
CA GLU A 128 -2.13 10.23 -0.22
C GLU A 128 -3.24 11.28 -0.24
N HIS A 129 -3.46 11.96 -1.35
CA HIS A 129 -4.45 13.03 -1.49
C HIS A 129 -4.97 13.11 -2.94
N ARG A 130 -6.02 13.95 -3.18
CA ARG A 130 -6.56 14.21 -4.51
C ARG A 130 -6.19 15.59 -5.07
N SER A 131 -5.99 16.58 -4.21
CA SER A 131 -5.57 17.92 -4.63
C SER A 131 -4.13 17.89 -5.14
N ASP A 132 -3.92 18.26 -6.41
CA ASP A 132 -2.57 18.28 -7.01
C ASP A 132 -1.67 19.32 -6.32
N GLU A 133 -2.24 20.40 -5.76
CA GLU A 133 -1.47 21.36 -4.98
C GLU A 133 -0.93 20.74 -3.67
N VAL A 134 -1.76 19.98 -2.97
CA VAL A 134 -1.33 19.24 -1.78
C VAL A 134 -0.31 18.16 -2.16
N LEU A 135 -0.54 17.45 -3.26
CA LEU A 135 0.39 16.43 -3.77
C LEU A 135 1.75 17.02 -4.17
N ARG A 136 1.76 18.23 -4.76
CA ARG A 136 3.01 18.96 -5.04
C ARG A 136 3.81 19.22 -3.77
N LEU A 137 3.16 19.68 -2.71
CA LEU A 137 3.80 19.88 -1.40
C LEU A 137 4.28 18.56 -0.76
N MET A 138 3.58 17.46 -0.99
CA MET A 138 3.98 16.12 -0.58
C MET A 138 5.12 15.54 -1.44
N ARG A 139 5.48 16.19 -2.54
CA ARG A 139 6.37 15.65 -3.59
C ARG A 139 5.86 14.30 -4.09
N LYS A 140 4.59 14.28 -4.48
CA LYS A 140 3.90 13.16 -5.08
C LYS A 140 3.51 13.48 -6.53
N PRO A 141 3.36 12.47 -7.39
CA PRO A 141 2.85 12.68 -8.74
C PRO A 141 1.40 13.19 -8.70
N SER A 142 0.97 13.83 -9.81
CA SER A 142 -0.42 14.26 -10.00
C SER A 142 -1.40 13.09 -9.77
N PHE A 143 -2.56 13.40 -9.20
CA PHE A 143 -3.63 12.42 -8.94
C PHE A 143 -4.12 11.71 -10.20
N LYS A 144 -4.00 12.35 -11.37
CA LYS A 144 -4.30 11.74 -12.65
C LYS A 144 -3.55 10.42 -12.87
N ARG A 145 -2.28 10.33 -12.43
CA ARG A 145 -1.49 9.09 -12.52
C ARG A 145 -2.11 7.95 -11.72
N PHE A 146 -2.69 8.27 -10.57
CA PHE A 146 -3.41 7.28 -9.77
C PHE A 146 -4.70 6.82 -10.47
N GLU A 147 -5.47 7.73 -11.09
CA GLU A 147 -6.67 7.37 -11.82
C GLU A 147 -6.35 6.51 -13.06
N GLU A 148 -5.28 6.82 -13.78
CA GLU A 148 -4.78 5.99 -14.88
C GLU A 148 -4.43 4.57 -14.43
N PHE A 149 -3.74 4.46 -13.29
CA PHE A 149 -3.42 3.19 -12.66
C PHE A 149 -4.68 2.41 -12.24
N LEU A 150 -5.65 3.06 -11.60
CA LEU A 150 -6.92 2.42 -11.22
C LEU A 150 -7.63 1.84 -12.44
N GLY A 151 -7.75 2.60 -13.51
CA GLY A 151 -8.37 2.12 -14.75
C GLY A 151 -7.65 0.91 -15.33
N LEU A 152 -6.32 0.85 -15.24
CA LEU A 152 -5.55 -0.32 -15.65
C LEU A 152 -5.79 -1.50 -14.72
N PHE A 153 -5.68 -1.30 -13.41
CA PHE A 153 -5.89 -2.32 -12.38
C PHE A 153 -7.25 -2.99 -12.53
N GLU A 154 -8.31 -2.21 -12.64
CA GLU A 154 -9.68 -2.71 -12.79
C GLU A 154 -9.88 -3.52 -14.08
N ARG A 155 -9.29 -3.07 -15.20
CA ARG A 155 -9.35 -3.83 -16.46
C ARG A 155 -8.64 -5.16 -16.36
N GLU A 156 -7.43 -5.17 -15.81
CA GLU A 156 -6.65 -6.41 -15.72
C GLU A 156 -7.23 -7.38 -14.70
N SER A 157 -7.79 -6.89 -13.58
CA SER A 157 -8.52 -7.72 -12.61
C SER A 157 -9.75 -8.40 -13.24
N ARG A 158 -10.56 -7.63 -14.01
CA ARG A 158 -11.69 -8.20 -14.75
C ARG A 158 -11.25 -9.24 -15.79
N ARG A 159 -10.19 -8.99 -16.55
CA ARG A 159 -9.63 -9.94 -17.52
C ARG A 159 -9.15 -11.22 -16.87
N ALA A 160 -8.59 -11.12 -15.67
CA ALA A 160 -8.13 -12.26 -14.89
C ALA A 160 -9.26 -13.02 -14.18
N GLY A 161 -10.50 -12.54 -14.25
CA GLY A 161 -11.63 -13.12 -13.51
C GLY A 161 -11.46 -13.05 -12.00
N LYS A 162 -10.73 -12.05 -11.50
CA LYS A 162 -10.39 -11.92 -10.08
C LYS A 162 -11.15 -10.78 -9.42
N GLU A 163 -11.62 -11.03 -8.23
CA GLU A 163 -12.15 -10.01 -7.34
C GLU A 163 -11.00 -9.38 -6.54
N GLN A 164 -10.53 -8.24 -7.02
CA GLN A 164 -9.39 -7.52 -6.46
C GLN A 164 -9.73 -6.06 -6.20
N TYR A 165 -9.16 -5.50 -5.14
CA TYR A 165 -9.42 -4.13 -4.69
C TYR A 165 -8.13 -3.37 -4.44
N VAL A 166 -8.13 -2.10 -4.81
CA VAL A 166 -7.10 -1.15 -4.40
C VAL A 166 -7.48 -0.57 -3.04
N VAL A 167 -6.53 -0.60 -2.11
CA VAL A 167 -6.66 0.03 -0.80
C VAL A 167 -5.79 1.28 -0.77
N PRO A 168 -6.39 2.49 -0.93
CA PRO A 168 -5.63 3.72 -0.96
C PRO A 168 -5.19 4.13 0.46
N TYR A 169 -3.91 4.45 0.64
CA TYR A 169 -3.45 5.22 1.79
C TYR A 169 -3.70 6.69 1.55
N LEU A 170 -4.37 7.33 2.52
CA LEU A 170 -4.76 8.74 2.46
C LEU A 170 -4.25 9.46 3.71
N ILE A 171 -3.91 10.75 3.54
CA ILE A 171 -3.43 11.61 4.62
C ILE A 171 -4.35 12.82 4.75
N SER A 172 -4.77 13.12 5.98
CA SER A 172 -5.46 14.35 6.36
C SER A 172 -4.51 15.32 7.06
N ALA A 173 -4.86 16.59 7.08
CA ALA A 173 -4.17 17.66 7.80
C ALA A 173 -2.68 17.84 7.40
N PHE A 174 -2.31 17.49 6.17
CA PHE A 174 -0.99 17.81 5.66
C PHE A 174 -0.81 19.34 5.51
N PRO A 175 0.39 19.89 5.76
CA PRO A 175 0.65 21.33 5.52
C PRO A 175 0.28 21.74 4.11
N GLY A 176 -0.52 22.79 3.98
CA GLY A 176 -1.08 23.25 2.71
C GLY A 176 -2.47 22.67 2.38
N CYS A 177 -2.96 21.68 3.13
CA CYS A 177 -4.28 21.10 2.92
C CYS A 177 -5.37 21.94 3.60
N THR A 178 -6.44 22.23 2.87
CA THR A 178 -7.64 22.92 3.35
C THR A 178 -8.81 21.96 3.57
N ASP A 179 -9.85 22.42 4.27
CA ASP A 179 -11.11 21.68 4.38
C ASP A 179 -11.78 21.48 3.00
N ALA A 180 -11.58 22.41 2.06
CA ALA A 180 -12.09 22.28 0.69
C ALA A 180 -11.40 21.15 -0.06
N ASP A 181 -10.07 21.02 0.07
CA ASP A 181 -9.31 19.90 -0.50
C ASP A 181 -9.78 18.55 0.04
N MET A 182 -10.02 18.50 1.37
CA MET A 182 -10.55 17.28 2.02
C MET A 182 -11.96 16.93 1.51
N ARG A 183 -12.85 17.92 1.32
CA ARG A 183 -14.18 17.69 0.74
C ARG A 183 -14.11 17.20 -0.70
N THR A 184 -13.18 17.72 -1.49
CA THR A 184 -12.93 17.27 -2.87
C THR A 184 -12.52 15.80 -2.89
N LEU A 185 -11.63 15.39 -2.00
CA LEU A 185 -11.24 13.98 -1.84
C LEU A 185 -12.42 13.12 -1.36
N ALA A 186 -13.18 13.59 -0.36
CA ALA A 186 -14.35 12.89 0.14
C ALA A 186 -15.44 12.72 -0.94
N GLY A 187 -15.64 13.72 -1.80
CA GLY A 187 -16.55 13.66 -2.95
C GLY A 187 -16.15 12.54 -3.91
N TRP A 188 -14.90 12.53 -4.31
CA TRP A 188 -14.35 11.51 -5.21
C TRP A 188 -14.47 10.08 -4.66
N LEU A 189 -14.24 9.90 -3.35
CA LEU A 189 -14.42 8.60 -2.69
C LEU A 189 -15.89 8.16 -2.70
N ARG A 190 -16.83 9.08 -2.42
CA ARG A 190 -18.27 8.80 -2.45
C ARG A 190 -18.77 8.42 -3.84
N GLU A 191 -18.35 9.14 -4.88
CA GLU A 191 -18.69 8.84 -6.28
C GLU A 191 -18.29 7.42 -6.68
N ARG A 192 -17.23 6.88 -6.08
CA ARG A 192 -16.75 5.51 -6.28
C ARG A 192 -17.32 4.48 -5.30
N GLY A 193 -18.18 4.91 -4.37
CA GLY A 193 -18.68 4.06 -3.29
C GLY A 193 -17.59 3.59 -2.32
N TRP A 194 -16.45 4.29 -2.29
CA TRP A 194 -15.33 3.94 -1.41
C TRP A 194 -15.49 4.54 -0.02
N LYS A 195 -15.41 3.69 1.00
CA LYS A 195 -15.41 4.09 2.40
C LYS A 195 -14.04 3.74 2.99
N PRO A 196 -13.13 4.71 3.17
CA PRO A 196 -11.84 4.42 3.78
C PRO A 196 -12.05 3.94 5.21
N ARG A 197 -11.38 2.86 5.58
CA ARG A 197 -11.40 2.35 6.96
C ARG A 197 -10.30 2.97 7.82
N GLN A 198 -9.31 3.53 7.18
CA GLN A 198 -8.17 4.15 7.82
C GLN A 198 -7.69 5.33 6.97
N VAL A 199 -7.52 6.48 7.61
CA VAL A 199 -6.88 7.68 7.07
C VAL A 199 -5.83 8.10 8.07
N GLN A 200 -4.62 8.38 7.63
CA GLN A 200 -3.57 8.87 8.50
C GLN A 200 -3.71 10.38 8.68
N CYS A 201 -3.76 10.85 9.91
CA CYS A 201 -3.57 12.28 10.18
C CYS A 201 -2.07 12.60 10.11
N PHE A 202 -1.70 13.70 9.44
CA PHE A 202 -0.29 14.11 9.34
C PHE A 202 0.35 14.23 10.73
N ILE A 203 1.50 13.62 10.88
CA ILE A 203 2.34 13.72 12.08
C ILE A 203 3.70 14.30 11.66
N PRO A 204 4.11 15.44 12.26
CA PRO A 204 5.42 16.01 12.00
C PRO A 204 6.53 15.02 12.34
N THR A 205 7.34 14.65 11.35
CA THR A 205 8.52 13.79 11.53
C THR A 205 9.78 14.67 11.53
N PRO A 206 10.63 14.60 12.54
CA PRO A 206 11.81 15.46 12.64
C PRO A 206 12.67 15.45 11.38
N GLY A 207 13.20 16.63 11.01
CA GLY A 207 14.10 16.81 9.87
C GLY A 207 13.43 16.79 8.49
N THR A 208 12.13 16.53 8.37
CA THR A 208 11.45 16.52 7.07
C THR A 208 11.03 17.92 6.62
N VAL A 209 11.01 18.13 5.30
CA VAL A 209 10.48 19.38 4.71
C VAL A 209 9.02 19.61 5.13
N ALA A 210 8.22 18.56 5.21
CA ALA A 210 6.83 18.64 5.67
C ALA A 210 6.73 19.18 7.10
N THR A 211 7.64 18.79 7.99
CA THR A 211 7.70 19.33 9.36
C THR A 211 8.14 20.79 9.38
N ALA A 212 9.11 21.15 8.53
CA ALA A 212 9.49 22.56 8.38
C ALA A 212 8.32 23.42 7.89
N MET A 213 7.60 22.97 6.87
CA MET A 213 6.36 23.63 6.39
C MET A 213 5.30 23.73 7.48
N TYR A 214 5.09 22.65 8.25
CA TYR A 214 4.14 22.63 9.36
C TYR A 214 4.49 23.66 10.42
N HIS A 215 5.77 23.79 10.76
CA HIS A 215 6.25 24.74 11.78
C HIS A 215 6.22 26.18 11.25
N ALA A 216 6.78 26.41 10.06
CA ALA A 216 6.94 27.77 9.53
C ALA A 216 5.65 28.35 8.92
N GLY A 217 4.73 27.52 8.42
CA GLY A 217 3.51 27.94 7.72
C GLY A 217 3.77 28.49 6.32
N ILE A 218 4.90 28.11 5.72
CA ILE A 218 5.28 28.46 4.35
C ILE A 218 5.70 27.21 3.58
N ASP A 219 5.56 27.25 2.26
CA ASP A 219 6.07 26.22 1.37
C ASP A 219 7.59 26.37 1.11
N PRO A 220 8.23 25.45 0.37
CA PRO A 220 9.66 25.54 0.06
C PRO A 220 10.05 26.80 -0.74
N GLU A 221 9.10 27.43 -1.41
CA GLU A 221 9.28 28.68 -2.17
C GLU A 221 9.00 29.93 -1.33
N GLY A 222 8.73 29.77 -0.03
CA GLY A 222 8.48 30.86 0.90
C GLY A 222 7.05 31.43 0.88
N ARG A 223 6.13 30.79 0.16
CA ARG A 223 4.72 31.23 0.08
C ARG A 223 3.93 30.77 1.28
N PRO A 224 3.09 31.61 1.91
CA PRO A 224 2.23 31.20 3.02
C PRO A 224 1.30 30.05 2.63
N ILE A 225 1.18 29.04 3.52
CA ILE A 225 0.29 27.90 3.35
C ILE A 225 -0.58 27.70 4.60
N PRO A 226 -1.81 27.21 4.45
CA PRO A 226 -2.65 26.84 5.59
C PRO A 226 -2.04 25.64 6.33
N VAL A 227 -2.11 25.67 7.66
CA VAL A 227 -1.63 24.57 8.51
C VAL A 227 -2.64 24.31 9.63
N ALA A 228 -3.20 23.12 9.67
CA ALA A 228 -4.06 22.68 10.77
C ALA A 228 -3.20 22.33 11.99
N ARG A 229 -3.00 23.28 12.90
CA ARG A 229 -2.13 23.14 14.07
C ARG A 229 -2.86 22.64 15.31
N SER A 230 -4.12 23.10 15.50
CA SER A 230 -4.92 22.67 16.64
C SER A 230 -5.47 21.25 16.41
N ASP A 231 -5.65 20.50 17.47
CA ASP A 231 -6.30 19.19 17.39
C ASP A 231 -7.72 19.29 16.83
N ARG A 232 -8.43 20.38 17.15
CA ARG A 232 -9.75 20.69 16.58
C ARG A 232 -9.71 20.76 15.05
N ASP A 233 -8.75 21.50 14.48
CA ASP A 233 -8.64 21.67 13.02
C ASP A 233 -8.20 20.38 12.34
N ARG A 234 -7.27 19.66 12.95
CA ARG A 234 -6.78 18.37 12.47
C ARG A 234 -7.89 17.32 12.46
N LEU A 235 -8.63 17.20 13.55
CA LEU A 235 -9.76 16.28 13.67
C LEU A 235 -10.90 16.67 12.72
N ARG A 236 -11.18 17.97 12.55
CA ARG A 236 -12.17 18.43 11.57
C ARG A 236 -11.85 17.94 10.16
N GLN A 237 -10.61 18.11 9.70
CA GLN A 237 -10.18 17.60 8.39
C GLN A 237 -10.26 16.07 8.32
N HIS A 238 -9.85 15.38 9.38
CA HIS A 238 -9.92 13.93 9.44
C HIS A 238 -11.37 13.41 9.35
N HIS A 239 -12.29 14.01 10.08
CA HIS A 239 -13.71 13.64 10.07
C HIS A 239 -14.42 13.90 8.74
N ILE A 240 -13.91 14.79 7.87
CA ILE A 240 -14.43 14.93 6.50
C ILE A 240 -14.34 13.61 5.72
N LEU A 241 -13.27 12.83 5.92
CA LEU A 241 -13.08 11.51 5.30
C LEU A 241 -13.65 10.37 6.14
N MET A 242 -13.66 10.51 7.45
CA MET A 242 -14.01 9.49 8.43
C MET A 242 -15.12 9.99 9.36
N PRO A 243 -16.32 10.28 8.86
CA PRO A 243 -17.39 10.91 9.68
C PRO A 243 -17.86 10.02 10.82
N ASP A 244 -17.73 8.70 10.69
CA ASP A 244 -18.17 7.73 11.70
C ASP A 244 -17.07 7.43 12.77
N HIS A 245 -15.91 8.05 12.65
CA HIS A 245 -14.81 7.84 13.61
C HIS A 245 -15.09 8.61 14.91
N GLY A 246 -15.48 7.89 15.96
CA GLY A 246 -15.84 8.44 17.27
C GLY A 246 -17.32 8.32 17.62
N ALA A 247 -18.18 7.90 16.69
CA ALA A 247 -19.49 7.40 17.03
C ALA A 247 -19.34 5.98 17.64
N PRO A 248 -20.02 5.65 18.77
CA PRO A 248 -20.02 4.30 19.28
C PRO A 248 -20.48 3.37 18.16
N GLU A 249 -19.72 2.30 17.90
CA GLU A 249 -20.13 1.26 16.97
C GLU A 249 -21.56 0.85 17.34
N LYS A 250 -22.52 1.11 16.46
CA LYS A 250 -23.80 0.48 16.56
C LYS A 250 -23.52 -1.00 16.38
N THR A 251 -23.44 -1.74 17.47
CA THR A 251 -23.36 -3.18 17.49
C THR A 251 -24.65 -3.73 16.87
N GLY A 252 -24.67 -3.72 15.55
CA GLY A 252 -25.63 -4.56 14.81
C GLY A 252 -25.21 -6.01 15.02
N PRO A 253 -26.17 -6.95 15.08
CA PRO A 253 -25.86 -8.34 15.32
C PRO A 253 -24.83 -8.81 14.30
N SER A 254 -23.67 -9.21 14.79
CA SER A 254 -22.65 -9.87 14.00
C SER A 254 -23.28 -11.13 13.43
N HIS A 255 -23.50 -11.21 12.13
CA HIS A 255 -23.78 -12.47 11.46
C HIS A 255 -22.52 -13.37 11.55
N VAL A 256 -22.33 -13.93 12.73
CA VAL A 256 -21.54 -15.13 12.89
C VAL A 256 -22.38 -16.24 12.26
N ARG A 257 -21.98 -16.72 11.08
CA ARG A 257 -22.52 -17.96 10.56
C ARG A 257 -22.29 -19.04 11.62
N PRO A 258 -23.32 -19.80 12.03
CA PRO A 258 -23.14 -20.91 12.95
C PRO A 258 -22.11 -21.88 12.31
N ARG A 259 -21.09 -22.24 13.06
CA ARG A 259 -20.27 -23.38 12.72
C ARG A 259 -21.19 -24.60 12.75
N ASP A 260 -21.32 -25.25 11.62
CA ASP A 260 -21.99 -26.53 11.49
C ASP A 260 -21.18 -27.56 12.31
N THR A 261 -21.61 -27.75 13.55
CA THR A 261 -21.12 -28.82 14.41
C THR A 261 -21.87 -30.08 14.02
N GLY A 262 -21.38 -30.75 12.99
CA GLY A 262 -21.81 -32.12 12.69
C GLY A 262 -21.67 -32.99 13.93
N ARG A 263 -22.80 -33.26 14.58
CA ARG A 263 -22.93 -34.31 15.63
C ARG A 263 -22.70 -35.63 14.94
N GLY A 264 -21.49 -36.15 15.06
CA GLY A 264 -21.24 -37.58 14.90
C GLY A 264 -21.83 -38.36 16.08
N ASP A 265 -22.83 -39.17 15.81
CA ASP A 265 -23.40 -40.13 16.77
C ASP A 265 -22.30 -41.10 17.22
N VAL A 266 -21.78 -40.92 18.41
CA VAL A 266 -20.96 -41.92 19.10
C VAL A 266 -21.92 -42.87 19.86
N LYS A 267 -22.13 -44.05 19.26
CA LYS A 267 -22.82 -45.16 19.95
C LYS A 267 -21.99 -45.60 21.16
N SER A 268 -22.55 -45.50 22.35
CA SER A 268 -22.02 -46.07 23.59
C SER A 268 -22.05 -47.60 23.57
N PRO A 269 -21.01 -48.28 24.01
CA PRO A 269 -21.05 -49.75 24.16
C PRO A 269 -21.82 -50.12 25.43
N LYS A 270 -22.75 -51.09 25.29
CA LYS A 270 -23.50 -51.72 26.39
C LYS A 270 -22.56 -52.42 27.37
N ARG A 271 -22.66 -52.14 28.63
CA ARG A 271 -22.07 -52.93 29.74
C ARG A 271 -22.76 -54.29 29.80
N GLY A 272 -22.00 -55.31 29.54
CA GLY A 272 -22.40 -56.69 29.85
C GLY A 272 -22.35 -56.96 31.37
N GLN A 273 -23.47 -57.39 31.90
CA GLN A 273 -23.55 -58.02 33.23
C GLN A 273 -22.80 -59.33 33.22
N ARG A 274 -21.95 -59.56 34.18
CA ARG A 274 -21.46 -60.88 34.54
C ARG A 274 -22.17 -61.31 35.80
N GLU A 275 -23.00 -62.34 35.66
CA GLU A 275 -23.35 -63.28 36.70
C GLU A 275 -22.47 -64.49 36.60
N GLY A 276 -22.10 -65.08 37.75
CA GLY A 276 -21.39 -66.34 37.87
C GLY A 276 -20.12 -66.29 38.66
#